data_c29b1fd7d9157ef557d192f01ca566a6
#
_entry.id   c29b1fd7d9157ef557d192f01ca566a6
#
_cell.length_a   1.000
_cell.length_b   1.000
_cell.length_c   1.000
_cell.angle_alpha   90.00
_cell.angle_beta   90.00
_cell.angle_gamma   90.00
#
_symmetry.space_group_name_H-M   'P 1'
#
loop_
_entity.id
_entity.type
_entity.pdbx_description
1 polymer ?
#
loop_
_entity_poly.entity_id
_entity_poly.type
_entity_poly.pdbx_seq_one_letter_code
_entity_poly.pdbx_strand_id
1 'polypeptide(L)'
;MTARELPTDTLHEIAEGVFVWLQRGGESGVSNAGVVIDTDGATVIDTLMVRSQWEPFATAVHKLGIPVRRTVLTHAHIDHVGGTTAFGQSAVYGSEQTSMLLDSTEMPIAAYKSFMSAFADEFDELAELGCRPVTHVVADAAQLTPRIEVLPAAGHTSGDVMVLVDDSDVLFAGDLCFFGVTPLAFQGDPELWADTLDTLGELASTIVPGHGPVGDSEECRVLAEYLRHCVAGRVPPGPWDAWNERVERDAINIERAALLREGRDEMPPSMLRAIGFG
;
A
#
# COMPACT_ATOMS: atom_id res chain seq x y z
N MET A 1 17.57 9.79 11.07
CA MET A 1 18.58 8.99 10.31
C MET A 1 18.19 9.11 8.86
N THR A 2 19.12 9.37 7.94
CA THR A 2 18.82 9.39 6.49
C THR A 2 18.25 8.05 6.08
N ALA A 3 17.16 8.06 5.26
CA ALA A 3 16.55 6.89 4.66
C ALA A 3 17.65 5.92 4.19
N ARG A 4 17.62 4.69 4.69
CA ARG A 4 18.64 3.69 4.37
C ARG A 4 18.34 3.22 2.96
N GLU A 5 19.19 3.53 1.98
CA GLU A 5 19.08 2.96 0.63
C GLU A 5 19.25 1.44 0.73
N LEU A 6 18.10 0.73 0.73
CA LEU A 6 18.06 -0.71 0.64
C LEU A 6 18.04 -1.14 -0.84
N PRO A 7 18.55 -2.36 -1.18
CA PRO A 7 18.42 -2.90 -2.52
C PRO A 7 16.95 -3.05 -2.92
N THR A 8 16.65 -2.75 -4.17
CA THR A 8 15.32 -3.00 -4.77
C THR A 8 15.28 -4.36 -5.47
N ASP A 9 14.08 -4.88 -5.71
CA ASP A 9 13.81 -6.12 -6.45
C ASP A 9 14.53 -7.35 -5.87
N THR A 10 14.77 -7.32 -4.55
CA THR A 10 15.33 -8.41 -3.77
C THR A 10 14.70 -8.45 -2.39
N LEU A 11 14.56 -9.66 -1.83
CA LEU A 11 14.11 -9.84 -0.47
C LEU A 11 15.24 -9.47 0.50
N HIS A 12 15.07 -8.42 1.28
CA HIS A 12 16.07 -7.87 2.19
C HIS A 12 15.61 -7.96 3.64
N GLU A 13 16.42 -8.57 4.50
CA GLU A 13 16.12 -8.66 5.94
C GLU A 13 16.48 -7.34 6.64
N ILE A 14 15.47 -6.71 7.27
CA ILE A 14 15.61 -5.44 7.99
C ILE A 14 15.65 -5.60 9.51
N ALA A 15 15.07 -6.69 10.01
CA ALA A 15 15.15 -7.16 11.40
C ALA A 15 15.07 -8.69 11.41
N GLU A 16 15.35 -9.34 12.54
CA GLU A 16 15.34 -10.80 12.62
C GLU A 16 14.02 -11.41 12.14
N GLY A 17 14.08 -12.14 11.01
CA GLY A 17 12.90 -12.75 10.39
C GLY A 17 11.91 -11.76 9.77
N VAL A 18 12.26 -10.49 9.62
CA VAL A 18 11.43 -9.46 8.97
C VAL A 18 12.09 -9.00 7.70
N PHE A 19 11.43 -9.24 6.58
CA PHE A 19 11.95 -8.96 5.25
C PHE A 19 11.07 -7.96 4.51
N VAL A 20 11.70 -7.15 3.67
CA VAL A 20 11.03 -6.24 2.73
C VAL A 20 11.41 -6.56 1.30
N TRP A 21 10.46 -6.36 0.38
CA TRP A 21 10.68 -6.31 -1.04
C TRP A 21 10.31 -4.91 -1.51
N LEU A 22 11.32 -4.11 -1.80
CA LEU A 22 11.14 -2.76 -2.29
C LEU A 22 11.24 -2.74 -3.80
N GLN A 23 10.34 -2.06 -4.47
CA GLN A 23 10.42 -1.80 -5.90
C GLN A 23 11.01 -0.41 -6.15
N ARG A 24 11.73 -0.26 -7.27
CA ARG A 24 12.38 0.99 -7.63
C ARG A 24 11.35 2.02 -8.10
N GLY A 25 11.47 3.26 -7.63
CA GLY A 25 10.73 4.42 -8.10
C GLY A 25 9.48 4.70 -7.26
N GLY A 26 8.67 3.68 -6.95
CA GLY A 26 7.44 3.83 -6.16
C GLY A 26 6.31 4.57 -6.88
N GLU A 27 6.35 4.66 -8.23
CA GLU A 27 5.27 5.23 -9.04
C GLU A 27 3.99 4.40 -8.94
N SER A 28 2.92 4.87 -9.59
CA SER A 28 1.65 4.14 -9.67
C SER A 28 1.83 2.69 -10.16
N GLY A 29 1.37 1.74 -9.37
CA GLY A 29 1.52 0.31 -9.64
C GLY A 29 2.87 -0.29 -9.26
N VAL A 30 3.75 0.47 -8.59
CA VAL A 30 5.09 0.02 -8.14
C VAL A 30 5.15 0.07 -6.62
N SER A 31 4.43 -0.85 -5.98
CA SER A 31 4.29 -0.96 -4.52
C SER A 31 5.40 -1.79 -3.89
N ASN A 32 5.45 -1.81 -2.57
CA ASN A 32 6.31 -2.67 -1.76
C ASN A 32 5.53 -3.86 -1.19
N ALA A 33 6.27 -4.87 -0.74
CA ALA A 33 5.72 -6.02 -0.03
C ALA A 33 6.62 -6.44 1.13
N GLY A 34 6.11 -7.27 2.03
CA GLY A 34 6.87 -7.75 3.18
C GLY A 34 6.68 -9.23 3.48
N VAL A 35 7.60 -9.77 4.28
CA VAL A 35 7.50 -11.13 4.82
C VAL A 35 7.95 -11.12 6.27
N VAL A 36 7.15 -11.71 7.14
CA VAL A 36 7.52 -11.95 8.54
C VAL A 36 7.54 -13.45 8.80
N ILE A 37 8.66 -13.93 9.30
CA ILE A 37 8.84 -15.34 9.70
C ILE A 37 8.46 -15.49 11.17
N ASP A 38 7.61 -16.46 11.45
CA ASP A 38 7.23 -16.85 12.80
C ASP A 38 7.42 -18.36 12.99
N THR A 39 7.21 -18.84 14.22
CA THR A 39 7.43 -20.24 14.62
C THR A 39 6.56 -21.24 13.87
N ASP A 40 5.39 -20.81 13.39
CA ASP A 40 4.42 -21.68 12.66
C ASP A 40 4.46 -21.50 11.13
N GLY A 41 5.25 -20.56 10.62
CA GLY A 41 5.36 -20.29 9.18
C GLY A 41 5.57 -18.80 8.88
N ALA A 42 5.47 -18.44 7.60
CA ALA A 42 5.61 -17.08 7.14
C ALA A 42 4.25 -16.39 6.95
N THR A 43 4.24 -15.08 7.20
CA THR A 43 3.18 -14.15 6.81
C THR A 43 3.71 -13.24 5.71
N VAL A 44 3.04 -13.20 4.57
CA VAL A 44 3.29 -12.26 3.49
C VAL A 44 2.41 -11.04 3.68
N ILE A 45 2.94 -9.84 3.47
CA ILE A 45 2.24 -8.56 3.57
C ILE A 45 2.26 -7.92 2.19
N ASP A 46 1.10 -7.77 1.60
CA ASP A 46 0.86 -7.39 0.21
C ASP A 46 1.55 -8.31 -0.82
N THR A 47 1.13 -8.23 -2.08
CA THR A 47 1.52 -9.24 -3.06
C THR A 47 1.93 -8.66 -4.42
N LEU A 48 2.07 -7.33 -4.51
CA LEU A 48 2.37 -6.64 -5.76
C LEU A 48 1.25 -6.78 -6.81
N MET A 49 1.46 -6.29 -8.03
CA MET A 49 0.42 -6.15 -9.05
C MET A 49 0.44 -7.26 -10.10
N VAL A 50 1.36 -7.19 -11.03
CA VAL A 50 1.42 -8.04 -12.24
C VAL A 50 2.50 -9.10 -12.14
N ARG A 51 2.47 -10.10 -13.05
CA ARG A 51 3.37 -11.26 -13.00
C ARG A 51 4.83 -10.87 -12.95
N SER A 52 5.26 -9.92 -13.76
CA SER A 52 6.67 -9.49 -13.80
C SER A 52 7.17 -8.94 -12.45
N GLN A 53 6.25 -8.49 -11.59
CA GLN A 53 6.57 -7.99 -10.25
C GLN A 53 6.45 -9.11 -9.19
N TRP A 54 5.28 -9.78 -9.11
CA TRP A 54 5.03 -10.74 -8.03
C TRP A 54 5.74 -12.09 -8.20
N GLU A 55 6.05 -12.55 -9.43
CA GLU A 55 6.70 -13.85 -9.62
C GLU A 55 8.14 -13.90 -9.07
N PRO A 56 9.01 -12.88 -9.29
CA PRO A 56 10.32 -12.80 -8.62
C PRO A 56 10.19 -12.73 -7.09
N PHE A 57 9.26 -11.94 -6.57
CA PHE A 57 8.98 -11.84 -5.13
C PHE A 57 8.55 -13.20 -4.55
N ALA A 58 7.52 -13.82 -5.11
CA ALA A 58 7.04 -15.13 -4.66
C ALA A 58 8.15 -16.21 -4.74
N THR A 59 8.96 -16.17 -5.79
CA THR A 59 10.12 -17.06 -5.93
C THR A 59 11.13 -16.86 -4.79
N ALA A 60 11.42 -15.61 -4.42
CA ALA A 60 12.30 -15.30 -3.30
C ALA A 60 11.72 -15.77 -1.96
N VAL A 61 10.43 -15.55 -1.73
CA VAL A 61 9.73 -16.02 -0.53
C VAL A 61 9.76 -17.55 -0.43
N HIS A 62 9.45 -18.27 -1.50
CA HIS A 62 9.45 -19.73 -1.51
C HIS A 62 10.87 -20.33 -1.29
N LYS A 63 11.94 -19.62 -1.73
CA LYS A 63 13.32 -20.02 -1.47
C LYS A 63 13.72 -19.97 0.01
N LEU A 64 12.98 -19.27 0.87
CA LEU A 64 13.20 -19.32 2.32
C LEU A 64 12.90 -20.73 2.88
N GLY A 65 12.14 -21.56 2.15
CA GLY A 65 11.81 -22.93 2.56
C GLY A 65 10.82 -23.01 3.71
N ILE A 66 10.17 -21.89 4.05
CA ILE A 66 9.19 -21.78 5.15
C ILE A 66 7.79 -21.70 4.52
N PRO A 67 6.81 -22.48 4.99
CA PRO A 67 5.46 -22.44 4.44
C PRO A 67 4.80 -21.09 4.72
N VAL A 68 4.25 -20.46 3.68
CA VAL A 68 3.42 -19.26 3.82
C VAL A 68 2.05 -19.67 4.37
N ARG A 69 1.76 -19.25 5.58
CA ARG A 69 0.50 -19.56 6.28
C ARG A 69 -0.53 -18.46 6.15
N ARG A 70 -0.07 -17.21 6.04
CA ARG A 70 -0.90 -16.01 6.03
C ARG A 70 -0.47 -15.08 4.90
N THR A 71 -1.43 -14.40 4.32
CA THR A 71 -1.25 -13.22 3.49
C THR A 71 -2.11 -12.12 4.09
N VAL A 72 -1.53 -10.99 4.44
CA VAL A 72 -2.25 -9.81 4.92
C VAL A 72 -2.26 -8.79 3.80
N LEU A 73 -3.44 -8.34 3.40
CA LEU A 73 -3.64 -7.30 2.40
C LEU A 73 -3.90 -5.99 3.13
N THR A 74 -3.03 -5.01 2.94
CA THR A 74 -3.15 -3.71 3.61
C THR A 74 -4.40 -2.97 3.16
N HIS A 75 -4.76 -3.08 1.88
CA HIS A 75 -5.98 -2.56 1.28
C HIS A 75 -6.24 -3.23 -0.09
N ALA A 76 -7.27 -2.79 -0.84
CA ALA A 76 -7.74 -3.48 -2.03
C ALA A 76 -7.14 -2.97 -3.35
N HIS A 77 -6.23 -2.00 -3.37
CA HIS A 77 -5.66 -1.54 -4.63
C HIS A 77 -4.86 -2.65 -5.32
N ILE A 78 -4.95 -2.64 -6.65
CA ILE A 78 -4.51 -3.77 -7.46
C ILE A 78 -3.02 -4.09 -7.32
N ASP A 79 -2.21 -3.08 -7.05
CA ASP A 79 -0.77 -3.22 -6.85
C ASP A 79 -0.37 -3.79 -5.48
N HIS A 80 -1.34 -4.02 -4.60
CA HIS A 80 -1.13 -4.72 -3.33
C HIS A 80 -1.72 -6.14 -3.32
N VAL A 81 -2.68 -6.43 -4.21
CA VAL A 81 -3.45 -7.68 -4.18
C VAL A 81 -3.28 -8.56 -5.41
N GLY A 82 -2.70 -8.06 -6.50
CA GLY A 82 -2.64 -8.74 -7.80
C GLY A 82 -1.94 -10.10 -7.77
N GLY A 83 -0.88 -10.25 -6.97
CA GLY A 83 -0.12 -11.47 -6.84
C GLY A 83 -0.65 -12.48 -5.80
N THR A 84 -1.84 -12.30 -5.24
CA THR A 84 -2.39 -13.18 -4.18
C THR A 84 -2.44 -14.65 -4.56
N THR A 85 -2.62 -14.97 -5.85
CA THR A 85 -2.66 -16.35 -6.36
C THR A 85 -1.33 -17.08 -6.22
N ALA A 86 -0.19 -16.37 -6.15
CA ALA A 86 1.12 -16.97 -5.92
C ALA A 86 1.26 -17.61 -4.52
N PHE A 87 0.40 -17.22 -3.56
CA PHE A 87 0.37 -17.72 -2.19
C PHE A 87 -0.89 -18.55 -1.91
N GLY A 88 -1.30 -19.38 -2.84
CA GLY A 88 -2.58 -20.09 -2.90
C GLY A 88 -2.96 -20.94 -1.68
N GLN A 89 -2.02 -21.29 -0.81
CA GLN A 89 -2.22 -22.12 0.38
C GLN A 89 -2.38 -21.32 1.68
N SER A 90 -2.17 -20.00 1.65
CA SER A 90 -2.28 -19.13 2.82
C SER A 90 -3.73 -18.77 3.14
N ALA A 91 -4.02 -18.49 4.41
CA ALA A 91 -5.21 -17.72 4.79
C ALA A 91 -5.00 -16.25 4.37
N VAL A 92 -6.03 -15.60 3.81
CA VAL A 92 -5.97 -14.20 3.38
C VAL A 92 -6.72 -13.34 4.38
N TYR A 93 -6.01 -12.38 4.97
CA TYR A 93 -6.51 -11.40 5.92
C TYR A 93 -6.64 -10.04 5.25
N GLY A 94 -7.68 -9.29 5.57
CA GLY A 94 -7.89 -7.93 5.09
C GLY A 94 -9.11 -7.32 5.77
N SER A 95 -9.35 -6.02 5.56
CA SER A 95 -10.52 -5.35 6.09
C SER A 95 -11.82 -5.83 5.43
N GLU A 96 -12.96 -5.46 6.01
CA GLU A 96 -14.28 -5.70 5.40
C GLU A 96 -14.38 -5.03 4.02
N GLN A 97 -13.88 -3.79 3.89
CA GLN A 97 -13.85 -3.09 2.60
C GLN A 97 -13.00 -3.85 1.57
N THR A 98 -11.81 -4.31 1.95
CA THR A 98 -10.95 -5.12 1.07
C THR A 98 -11.68 -6.39 0.63
N SER A 99 -12.38 -7.07 1.54
CA SER A 99 -13.20 -8.24 1.21
C SER A 99 -14.28 -7.92 0.18
N MET A 100 -15.05 -6.85 0.41
CA MET A 100 -16.13 -6.45 -0.51
C MET A 100 -15.62 -6.08 -1.91
N LEU A 101 -14.48 -5.39 -1.99
CA LEU A 101 -13.89 -4.99 -3.28
C LEU A 101 -13.30 -6.18 -4.06
N LEU A 102 -12.67 -7.13 -3.37
CA LEU A 102 -12.13 -8.34 -4.02
C LEU A 102 -13.22 -9.35 -4.42
N ASP A 103 -14.38 -9.32 -3.77
CA ASP A 103 -15.55 -10.12 -4.16
C ASP A 103 -16.28 -9.53 -5.38
N SER A 104 -15.96 -8.30 -5.79
CA SER A 104 -16.46 -7.69 -7.01
C SER A 104 -15.95 -8.46 -8.23
N THR A 105 -16.87 -8.84 -9.12
CA THR A 105 -16.57 -9.70 -10.28
C THR A 105 -15.93 -8.98 -11.45
N GLU A 106 -15.85 -7.66 -11.42
CA GLU A 106 -15.35 -6.87 -12.55
C GLU A 106 -14.15 -6.02 -12.15
N MET A 107 -12.96 -6.37 -12.66
CA MET A 107 -11.78 -5.52 -12.60
C MET A 107 -11.89 -4.43 -13.67
N PRO A 108 -11.63 -3.16 -13.35
CA PRO A 108 -11.65 -2.07 -14.33
C PRO A 108 -10.38 -2.06 -15.21
N ILE A 109 -10.14 -3.14 -15.95
CA ILE A 109 -8.89 -3.37 -16.72
C ILE A 109 -8.56 -2.22 -17.67
N ALA A 110 -9.56 -1.63 -18.33
CA ALA A 110 -9.33 -0.51 -19.23
C ALA A 110 -8.79 0.73 -18.48
N ALA A 111 -9.29 0.99 -17.27
CA ALA A 111 -8.80 2.07 -16.41
C ALA A 111 -7.37 1.78 -15.91
N TYR A 112 -7.08 0.55 -15.51
CA TYR A 112 -5.73 0.14 -15.12
C TYR A 112 -4.72 0.29 -16.27
N LYS A 113 -5.06 -0.18 -17.48
CA LYS A 113 -4.23 -0.02 -18.69
C LYS A 113 -3.97 1.44 -19.02
N SER A 114 -4.95 2.31 -18.81
CA SER A 114 -4.81 3.76 -19.04
C SER A 114 -3.88 4.40 -18.00
N PHE A 115 -4.13 4.14 -16.73
CA PHE A 115 -3.44 4.78 -15.61
C PHE A 115 -2.02 4.25 -15.41
N MET A 116 -1.83 2.92 -15.51
CA MET A 116 -0.55 2.23 -15.33
C MET A 116 -0.06 1.65 -16.67
N SER A 117 0.06 2.50 -17.68
CA SER A 117 0.33 2.11 -19.06
C SER A 117 1.63 1.32 -19.26
N ALA A 118 2.61 1.46 -18.35
CA ALA A 118 3.84 0.68 -18.37
C ALA A 118 3.60 -0.84 -18.22
N PHE A 119 2.47 -1.25 -17.64
CA PHE A 119 2.08 -2.63 -17.37
C PHE A 119 0.88 -3.09 -18.21
N ALA A 120 0.46 -2.29 -19.21
CA ALA A 120 -0.79 -2.50 -19.95
C ALA A 120 -0.92 -3.90 -20.55
N ASP A 121 0.17 -4.49 -21.03
CA ASP A 121 0.18 -5.81 -21.68
C ASP A 121 -0.03 -6.97 -20.67
N GLU A 122 0.18 -6.74 -19.36
CA GLU A 122 0.05 -7.78 -18.32
C GLU A 122 -1.32 -7.80 -17.63
N PHE A 123 -2.14 -6.76 -17.80
CA PHE A 123 -3.44 -6.70 -17.14
C PHE A 123 -4.46 -7.72 -17.65
N ASP A 124 -4.34 -8.19 -18.89
CA ASP A 124 -5.24 -9.25 -19.41
C ASP A 124 -4.97 -10.57 -18.68
N GLU A 125 -3.70 -10.91 -18.43
CA GLU A 125 -3.33 -12.07 -17.62
C GLU A 125 -3.80 -11.94 -16.17
N LEU A 126 -3.63 -10.76 -15.58
CA LEU A 126 -4.14 -10.48 -14.23
C LEU A 126 -5.66 -10.69 -14.14
N ALA A 127 -6.41 -10.23 -15.17
CA ALA A 127 -7.87 -10.45 -15.22
C ALA A 127 -8.26 -11.93 -15.33
N GLU A 128 -7.46 -12.75 -16.03
CA GLU A 128 -7.67 -14.20 -16.13
C GLU A 128 -7.35 -14.94 -14.82
N LEU A 129 -6.29 -14.54 -14.14
CA LEU A 129 -5.88 -15.15 -12.87
C LEU A 129 -6.80 -14.74 -11.71
N GLY A 130 -7.25 -13.50 -11.71
CA GLY A 130 -7.99 -12.88 -10.62
C GLY A 130 -7.16 -12.72 -9.35
N CYS A 131 -7.80 -12.16 -8.31
CA CYS A 131 -7.25 -12.07 -6.96
C CYS A 131 -7.97 -13.07 -6.05
N ARG A 132 -7.25 -13.57 -5.03
CA ARG A 132 -7.89 -14.43 -4.03
C ARG A 132 -8.77 -13.60 -3.10
N PRO A 133 -9.96 -14.10 -2.72
CA PRO A 133 -10.82 -13.41 -1.77
C PRO A 133 -10.19 -13.37 -0.37
N VAL A 134 -10.59 -12.40 0.43
CA VAL A 134 -10.31 -12.36 1.87
C VAL A 134 -11.03 -13.55 2.53
N THR A 135 -10.30 -14.34 3.32
CA THR A 135 -10.86 -15.48 4.06
C THR A 135 -11.09 -15.16 5.53
N HIS A 136 -10.42 -14.13 6.06
CA HIS A 136 -10.48 -13.69 7.45
C HIS A 136 -10.55 -12.16 7.48
N VAL A 137 -11.73 -11.65 7.82
CA VAL A 137 -11.95 -10.21 7.94
C VAL A 137 -11.36 -9.70 9.26
N VAL A 138 -10.57 -8.64 9.18
CA VAL A 138 -10.02 -7.91 10.33
C VAL A 138 -10.88 -6.66 10.55
N ALA A 139 -11.81 -6.72 11.50
CA ALA A 139 -12.69 -5.61 11.86
C ALA A 139 -12.12 -4.75 13.01
N ASP A 140 -11.38 -5.37 13.90
CA ASP A 140 -10.74 -4.76 15.06
C ASP A 140 -9.27 -5.19 15.12
N ALA A 141 -8.47 -4.54 15.97
CA ALA A 141 -7.09 -4.95 16.19
C ALA A 141 -7.00 -6.45 16.52
N ALA A 142 -6.15 -7.18 15.81
CA ALA A 142 -6.09 -8.64 15.87
C ALA A 142 -4.64 -9.14 15.97
N GLN A 143 -4.36 -9.87 17.05
CA GLN A 143 -3.11 -10.60 17.18
C GLN A 143 -3.15 -11.87 16.32
N LEU A 144 -2.42 -11.90 15.21
CA LEU A 144 -2.36 -13.07 14.33
C LEU A 144 -1.36 -14.12 14.81
N THR A 145 -0.26 -13.66 15.36
CA THR A 145 0.80 -14.50 15.94
C THR A 145 1.40 -13.78 17.16
N PRO A 146 2.26 -14.40 17.95
CA PRO A 146 2.93 -13.70 19.06
C PRO A 146 3.73 -12.46 18.61
N ARG A 147 4.12 -12.36 17.34
CA ARG A 147 4.91 -11.26 16.78
C ARG A 147 4.09 -10.26 15.98
N ILE A 148 2.95 -10.68 15.42
CA ILE A 148 2.22 -9.91 14.41
C ILE A 148 0.87 -9.47 14.96
N GLU A 149 0.67 -8.16 15.03
CA GLU A 149 -0.63 -7.54 15.25
C GLU A 149 -1.08 -6.82 13.98
N VAL A 150 -2.34 -7.00 13.58
CA VAL A 150 -2.97 -6.26 12.47
C VAL A 150 -3.88 -5.20 13.05
N LEU A 151 -3.66 -3.96 12.65
CA LEU A 151 -4.32 -2.77 13.17
C LEU A 151 -5.18 -2.13 12.05
N PRO A 152 -6.51 -2.09 12.19
CA PRO A 152 -7.35 -1.30 11.28
C PRO A 152 -6.99 0.18 11.31
N ALA A 153 -7.05 0.81 10.15
CA ALA A 153 -6.81 2.23 9.97
C ALA A 153 -7.68 2.78 8.83
N ALA A 154 -7.64 4.08 8.63
CA ALA A 154 -8.26 4.74 7.50
C ALA A 154 -7.47 6.00 7.13
N GLY A 155 -7.53 6.38 5.87
CA GLY A 155 -6.84 7.58 5.37
C GLY A 155 -6.64 7.51 3.88
N HIS A 156 -5.86 6.55 3.40
CA HIS A 156 -5.68 6.29 1.97
C HIS A 156 -6.94 5.64 1.38
N THR A 157 -7.54 4.71 2.12
CA THR A 157 -8.89 4.18 1.88
C THR A 157 -9.69 4.22 3.19
N SER A 158 -10.96 3.84 3.14
CA SER A 158 -11.77 3.68 4.36
C SER A 158 -11.53 2.35 5.07
N GLY A 159 -10.71 1.48 4.52
CA GLY A 159 -10.47 0.12 5.02
C GLY A 159 -9.01 -0.29 4.96
N ASP A 160 -8.10 0.60 5.30
CA ASP A 160 -6.68 0.28 5.42
C ASP A 160 -6.43 -0.60 6.65
N VAL A 161 -5.44 -1.46 6.59
CA VAL A 161 -4.87 -2.14 7.75
C VAL A 161 -3.35 -2.02 7.74
N MET A 162 -2.78 -1.93 8.92
CA MET A 162 -1.33 -1.93 9.16
C MET A 162 -0.92 -3.25 9.80
N VAL A 163 0.34 -3.63 9.65
CA VAL A 163 0.90 -4.83 10.29
C VAL A 163 2.06 -4.41 11.18
N LEU A 164 1.86 -4.47 12.48
CA LEU A 164 2.88 -4.22 13.48
C LEU A 164 3.62 -5.52 13.84
N VAL A 165 4.95 -5.49 13.76
CA VAL A 165 5.84 -6.54 14.22
C VAL A 165 6.50 -6.03 15.51
N ASP A 166 5.81 -6.24 16.62
CA ASP A 166 6.09 -5.58 17.90
C ASP A 166 7.51 -5.85 18.44
N ASP A 167 7.96 -7.11 18.42
CA ASP A 167 9.30 -7.50 18.89
C ASP A 167 10.47 -6.96 18.06
N SER A 168 10.18 -6.45 16.86
CA SER A 168 11.17 -5.95 15.92
C SER A 168 11.07 -4.44 15.66
N ASP A 169 10.09 -3.76 16.28
CA ASP A 169 9.85 -2.33 16.15
C ASP A 169 9.70 -1.90 14.67
N VAL A 170 8.93 -2.73 13.90
CA VAL A 170 8.68 -2.55 12.47
C VAL A 170 7.18 -2.48 12.20
N LEU A 171 6.75 -1.48 11.45
CA LEU A 171 5.39 -1.30 10.98
C LEU A 171 5.34 -1.36 9.45
N PHE A 172 4.54 -2.27 8.89
CA PHE A 172 4.13 -2.21 7.48
C PHE A 172 2.85 -1.40 7.39
N ALA A 173 2.93 -0.24 6.79
CA ALA A 173 1.86 0.74 6.79
C ALA A 173 0.99 0.72 5.52
N GLY A 174 1.36 -0.07 4.49
CA GLY A 174 0.71 0.01 3.19
C GLY A 174 0.70 1.46 2.67
N ASP A 175 -0.33 1.83 1.95
CA ASP A 175 -0.48 3.14 1.32
C ASP A 175 -0.93 4.26 2.28
N LEU A 176 -0.98 3.97 3.58
CA LEU A 176 -0.95 5.06 4.57
C LEU A 176 0.40 5.80 4.54
N CYS A 177 1.45 5.18 4.00
CA CYS A 177 2.76 5.79 3.85
C CYS A 177 3.27 5.73 2.40
N PHE A 178 3.62 6.93 1.89
CA PHE A 178 4.35 7.17 0.66
C PHE A 178 5.59 7.98 1.02
N PHE A 179 6.79 7.40 0.86
CA PHE A 179 8.02 8.10 1.23
C PHE A 179 8.86 8.42 0.00
N GLY A 180 9.16 9.71 -0.18
CA GLY A 180 9.85 10.17 -1.38
C GLY A 180 9.03 10.12 -2.67
N VAL A 181 7.73 9.83 -2.57
CA VAL A 181 6.77 9.72 -3.68
C VAL A 181 5.51 10.48 -3.31
N THR A 182 4.87 11.12 -4.29
CA THR A 182 3.62 11.84 -4.05
C THR A 182 2.49 10.84 -3.78
N PRO A 183 1.74 10.96 -2.67
CA PRO A 183 0.62 10.08 -2.37
C PRO A 183 -0.54 10.29 -3.35
N LEU A 184 -1.46 9.33 -3.40
CA LEU A 184 -2.65 9.38 -4.26
C LEU A 184 -3.92 9.19 -3.44
N ALA A 185 -4.68 10.27 -3.21
CA ALA A 185 -5.81 10.31 -2.28
C ALA A 185 -7.19 10.20 -2.96
N PHE A 186 -7.29 9.60 -4.15
CA PHE A 186 -8.54 9.63 -4.94
C PHE A 186 -9.75 8.94 -4.30
N GLN A 187 -9.53 7.98 -3.39
CA GLN A 187 -10.56 7.28 -2.60
C GLN A 187 -10.45 7.57 -1.10
N GLY A 188 -9.39 8.24 -0.70
CA GLY A 188 -9.10 8.54 0.69
C GLY A 188 -9.78 9.81 1.20
N ASP A 189 -9.46 10.12 2.46
CA ASP A 189 -9.76 11.39 3.09
C ASP A 189 -8.44 12.04 3.51
N PRO A 190 -7.93 13.05 2.78
CA PRO A 190 -6.63 13.67 3.06
C PRO A 190 -6.53 14.28 4.46
N GLU A 191 -7.63 14.76 5.07
CA GLU A 191 -7.62 15.31 6.41
C GLU A 191 -7.49 14.22 7.46
N LEU A 192 -8.35 13.19 7.40
CA LEU A 192 -8.26 12.02 8.26
C LEU A 192 -6.91 11.30 8.09
N TRP A 193 -6.41 11.21 6.87
CA TRP A 193 -5.12 10.57 6.58
C TRP A 193 -3.97 11.30 7.25
N ALA A 194 -3.94 12.64 7.20
CA ALA A 194 -2.93 13.41 7.90
C ALA A 194 -2.96 13.20 9.42
N ASP A 195 -4.15 13.07 10.02
CA ASP A 195 -4.31 12.77 11.45
C ASP A 195 -3.91 11.32 11.79
N THR A 196 -4.20 10.36 10.91
CA THR A 196 -3.73 8.97 11.06
C THR A 196 -2.20 8.89 11.06
N LEU A 197 -1.53 9.65 10.18
CA LEU A 197 -0.06 9.69 10.11
C LEU A 197 0.60 10.24 11.39
N ASP A 198 -0.02 11.19 12.08
CA ASP A 198 0.49 11.72 13.34
C ASP A 198 0.57 10.63 14.42
N THR A 199 -0.39 9.70 14.44
CA THR A 199 -0.41 8.59 15.40
C THR A 199 0.39 7.39 14.94
N LEU A 200 0.36 7.08 13.63
CA LEU A 200 1.06 5.95 13.03
C LEU A 200 2.58 6.07 13.24
N GLY A 201 3.14 7.27 13.09
CA GLY A 201 4.57 7.54 13.28
C GLY A 201 5.10 7.24 14.70
N GLU A 202 4.21 7.04 15.68
CA GLU A 202 4.57 6.71 17.06
C GLU A 202 4.55 5.19 17.34
N LEU A 203 4.04 4.36 16.40
CA LEU A 203 3.86 2.93 16.63
C LEU A 203 5.13 2.11 16.49
N ALA A 204 6.08 2.54 15.66
CA ALA A 204 7.34 1.85 15.43
C ALA A 204 8.42 2.81 14.95
N SER A 205 9.69 2.48 15.22
CA SER A 205 10.84 3.27 14.75
C SER A 205 11.21 3.01 13.29
N THR A 206 10.75 1.89 12.72
CA THR A 206 10.97 1.52 11.33
C THR A 206 9.62 1.35 10.64
N ILE A 207 9.38 2.14 9.60
CA ILE A 207 8.11 2.13 8.87
C ILE A 207 8.37 1.73 7.42
N VAL A 208 7.71 0.65 6.99
CA VAL A 208 7.71 0.16 5.61
C VAL A 208 6.48 0.74 4.92
N PRO A 209 6.65 1.67 3.96
CA PRO A 209 5.55 2.26 3.23
C PRO A 209 5.03 1.32 2.13
N GLY A 210 3.83 1.59 1.61
CA GLY A 210 3.35 0.97 0.39
C GLY A 210 4.19 1.35 -0.83
N HIS A 211 4.70 2.58 -0.86
CA HIS A 211 5.53 3.10 -1.95
C HIS A 211 6.76 3.86 -1.43
N GLY A 212 7.90 3.64 -2.10
CA GLY A 212 9.14 4.33 -1.78
C GLY A 212 10.03 3.60 -0.76
N PRO A 213 11.07 4.25 -0.23
CA PRO A 213 12.04 3.63 0.68
C PRO A 213 11.47 3.43 2.10
N VAL A 214 12.09 2.55 2.87
CA VAL A 214 11.82 2.43 4.32
C VAL A 214 12.19 3.73 5.02
N GLY A 215 11.33 4.17 5.93
CA GLY A 215 11.48 5.42 6.67
C GLY A 215 11.13 5.31 8.14
N ASP A 216 10.82 6.45 8.73
CA ASP A 216 10.48 6.58 10.15
C ASP A 216 9.39 7.67 10.37
N SER A 217 9.22 8.10 11.61
CA SER A 217 8.21 9.12 11.98
C SER A 217 8.42 10.48 11.30
N GLU A 218 9.63 10.82 10.88
CA GLU A 218 9.89 12.08 10.20
C GLU A 218 9.28 12.10 8.79
N GLU A 219 9.38 11.00 8.04
CA GLU A 219 8.72 10.87 6.75
C GLU A 219 7.19 10.91 6.89
N CYS A 220 6.63 10.29 7.94
CA CYS A 220 5.20 10.40 8.24
C CYS A 220 4.78 11.83 8.48
N ARG A 221 5.56 12.59 9.25
CA ARG A 221 5.30 14.02 9.53
C ARG A 221 5.34 14.86 8.24
N VAL A 222 6.32 14.62 7.37
CA VAL A 222 6.43 15.32 6.08
C VAL A 222 5.22 15.00 5.19
N LEU A 223 4.80 13.74 5.15
CA LEU A 223 3.63 13.32 4.38
C LEU A 223 2.33 13.94 4.93
N ALA A 224 2.15 13.96 6.25
CA ALA A 224 1.00 14.60 6.90
C ALA A 224 0.95 16.10 6.60
N GLU A 225 2.09 16.80 6.63
CA GLU A 225 2.17 18.21 6.27
C GLU A 225 1.77 18.45 4.79
N TYR A 226 2.25 17.61 3.88
CA TYR A 226 1.85 17.65 2.46
C TYR A 226 0.33 17.51 2.30
N LEU A 227 -0.30 16.52 2.94
CA LEU A 227 -1.75 16.31 2.88
C LEU A 227 -2.54 17.50 3.44
N ARG A 228 -2.08 18.10 4.53
CA ARG A 228 -2.68 19.34 5.09
C ARG A 228 -2.60 20.51 4.12
N HIS A 229 -1.55 20.60 3.33
CA HIS A 229 -1.49 21.57 2.23
C HIS A 229 -2.51 21.28 1.11
N CYS A 230 -2.72 20.02 0.75
CA CYS A 230 -3.78 19.64 -0.19
C CYS A 230 -5.17 20.01 0.36
N VAL A 231 -5.44 19.75 1.64
CA VAL A 231 -6.67 20.17 2.33
C VAL A 231 -6.83 21.69 2.32
N ALA A 232 -5.75 22.46 2.46
CA ALA A 232 -5.79 23.91 2.34
C ALA A 232 -5.93 24.43 0.89
N GLY A 233 -6.02 23.54 -0.10
CA GLY A 233 -6.25 23.86 -1.51
C GLY A 233 -4.99 24.34 -2.26
N ARG A 234 -3.80 24.13 -1.73
CA ARG A 234 -2.53 24.54 -2.35
C ARG A 234 -1.37 23.71 -1.80
N VAL A 235 -0.38 23.43 -2.63
CA VAL A 235 0.87 22.79 -2.22
C VAL A 235 2.01 23.79 -2.48
N PRO A 236 2.55 24.45 -1.44
CA PRO A 236 3.70 25.36 -1.58
C PRO A 236 4.98 24.53 -1.84
N PRO A 237 6.09 25.17 -2.28
CA PRO A 237 7.39 24.52 -2.31
C PRO A 237 7.77 23.93 -0.94
N GLY A 238 8.35 22.72 -0.96
CA GLY A 238 8.69 22.01 0.27
C GLY A 238 9.55 20.77 0.03
N PRO A 239 9.73 19.90 1.05
CA PRO A 239 10.48 18.65 0.92
C PRO A 239 9.97 17.74 -0.21
N TRP A 240 8.69 17.82 -0.49
CA TRP A 240 8.00 17.09 -1.57
C TRP A 240 8.34 17.56 -2.99
N ASP A 241 9.11 18.63 -3.19
CA ASP A 241 9.43 19.12 -4.55
C ASP A 241 10.25 18.13 -5.38
N ALA A 242 10.93 17.21 -4.73
CA ALA A 242 11.68 16.13 -5.37
C ALA A 242 10.85 14.83 -5.60
N TRP A 243 9.60 14.77 -5.12
CA TRP A 243 8.78 13.58 -5.27
C TRP A 243 8.30 13.36 -6.71
N ASN A 244 8.20 12.10 -7.11
CA ASN A 244 7.68 11.72 -8.43
C ASN A 244 6.19 12.03 -8.58
N GLU A 245 5.70 12.18 -9.81
CA GLU A 245 4.28 12.30 -10.21
C GLU A 245 3.52 13.49 -9.57
N ARG A 246 4.22 14.51 -9.08
CA ARG A 246 3.61 15.63 -8.34
C ARG A 246 2.50 16.37 -9.06
N VAL A 247 2.74 16.77 -10.32
CA VAL A 247 1.84 17.70 -11.02
C VAL A 247 0.42 17.13 -11.16
N GLU A 248 0.31 15.85 -11.50
CA GLU A 248 -0.98 15.17 -11.64
C GLU A 248 -1.59 14.83 -10.30
N ARG A 249 -0.81 14.28 -9.37
CA ARG A 249 -1.30 13.84 -8.06
C ARG A 249 -1.65 15.00 -7.14
N ASP A 250 -0.90 16.11 -7.15
CA ASP A 250 -1.27 17.32 -6.39
C ASP A 250 -2.70 17.78 -6.75
N ALA A 251 -3.04 17.80 -8.06
CA ALA A 251 -4.37 18.17 -8.51
C ALA A 251 -5.45 17.21 -8.00
N ILE A 252 -5.21 15.90 -8.08
CA ILE A 252 -6.13 14.86 -7.59
C ILE A 252 -6.38 15.03 -6.08
N ASN A 253 -5.31 15.17 -5.29
CA ASN A 253 -5.38 15.26 -3.84
C ASN A 253 -6.10 16.53 -3.37
N ILE A 254 -5.85 17.67 -4.02
CA ILE A 254 -6.55 18.94 -3.75
C ILE A 254 -8.03 18.86 -4.14
N GLU A 255 -8.35 18.32 -5.32
CA GLU A 255 -9.74 18.15 -5.78
C GLU A 255 -10.50 17.21 -4.83
N ARG A 256 -9.88 16.10 -4.39
CA ARG A 256 -10.48 15.16 -3.44
C ARG A 256 -10.84 15.85 -2.12
N ALA A 257 -9.90 16.58 -1.53
CA ALA A 257 -10.13 17.32 -0.30
C ALA A 257 -11.24 18.38 -0.46
N ALA A 258 -11.32 19.03 -1.62
CA ALA A 258 -12.38 20.00 -1.91
C ALA A 258 -13.76 19.34 -1.99
N LEU A 259 -13.88 18.22 -2.69
CA LEU A 259 -15.11 17.44 -2.81
C LEU A 259 -15.64 17.00 -1.44
N LEU A 260 -14.77 16.44 -0.60
CA LEU A 260 -15.17 16.00 0.75
C LEU A 260 -15.67 17.15 1.64
N ARG A 261 -15.04 18.34 1.56
CA ARG A 261 -15.52 19.54 2.27
C ARG A 261 -16.91 19.99 1.81
N GLU A 262 -17.28 19.69 0.56
CA GLU A 262 -18.62 19.93 0.01
C GLU A 262 -19.61 18.81 0.36
N GLY A 263 -19.21 17.79 1.12
CA GLY A 263 -20.01 16.61 1.45
C GLY A 263 -20.20 15.65 0.26
N ARG A 264 -19.30 15.68 -0.72
CA ARG A 264 -19.32 14.88 -1.95
C ARG A 264 -18.24 13.82 -1.88
N ASP A 265 -18.64 12.58 -1.71
CA ASP A 265 -17.74 11.42 -1.76
C ASP A 265 -17.67 10.87 -3.19
N GLU A 266 -17.02 11.63 -4.07
CA GLU A 266 -16.92 11.35 -5.49
C GLU A 266 -15.45 11.25 -5.91
N MET A 267 -15.18 10.52 -7.00
CA MET A 267 -13.84 10.48 -7.60
C MET A 267 -13.49 11.85 -8.18
N PRO A 268 -12.28 12.38 -7.90
CA PRO A 268 -11.85 13.68 -8.44
C PRO A 268 -11.88 13.72 -9.97
N PRO A 269 -12.31 14.83 -10.58
CA PRO A 269 -12.31 14.98 -12.04
C PRO A 269 -10.93 14.77 -12.68
N SER A 270 -9.85 15.17 -12.02
CA SER A 270 -8.47 14.91 -12.49
C SER A 270 -8.15 13.42 -12.50
N MET A 271 -8.62 12.64 -11.51
CA MET A 271 -8.46 11.19 -11.54
C MET A 271 -9.28 10.54 -12.65
N LEU A 272 -10.53 10.98 -12.87
CA LEU A 272 -11.34 10.48 -13.99
C LEU A 272 -10.62 10.70 -15.33
N ARG A 273 -10.00 11.85 -15.54
CA ARG A 273 -9.18 12.10 -16.73
C ARG A 273 -7.98 11.17 -16.83
N ALA A 274 -7.26 10.95 -15.72
CA ALA A 274 -6.09 10.07 -15.69
C ALA A 274 -6.42 8.62 -16.08
N ILE A 275 -7.60 8.13 -15.69
CA ILE A 275 -8.07 6.77 -16.02
C ILE A 275 -8.89 6.70 -17.33
N GLY A 276 -8.95 7.80 -18.12
CA GLY A 276 -9.56 7.80 -19.43
C GLY A 276 -11.08 8.07 -19.47
N PHE A 277 -11.67 8.60 -18.42
CA PHE A 277 -13.10 8.94 -18.30
C PHE A 277 -13.37 10.46 -18.31
N GLY A 278 -12.48 11.28 -18.86
CA GLY A 278 -12.58 12.74 -18.92
C GLY A 278 -12.82 13.30 -20.30
#